data_f43eb74b4c7ecc8fb9d8e2da508aa034
#
_entry.id   f43eb74b4c7ecc8fb9d8e2da508aa034
#
_cell.length_a   1.000
_cell.length_b   1.000
_cell.length_c   1.000
_cell.angle_alpha   90.00
_cell.angle_beta   90.00
_cell.angle_gamma   90.00
#
_symmetry.space_group_name_H-M   'P 1'
#
loop_
_entity.id
_entity.type
_entity.pdbx_description
1 polymer ?
#
loop_
_entity_poly.entity_id
_entity_poly.type
_entity_poly.pdbx_seq_one_letter_code
_entity_poly.pdbx_strand_id
1 'polypeptide(L)'
;MNKPAYGLFKTNALNPKTPVNNKGLQKVDWVVGCTMLIDLKKFSNTNIFDKNFFLFYEENDLCMRIKLINGLVYSSKKLIINHFGEKGSFASDPNMKIDYIKLRNWHLMWSSFYFLKKHNGFIFSLVLHFSTIFKSLLKIILFFIFFKKESYIKHLYRFLGLINSIIGKRSYFRI
;
A
#
# COMPACT_ATOMS: atom_id res chain seq x y z
N MET A 1 -0.61 -3.60 9.49
CA MET A 1 -1.80 -3.85 8.63
C MET A 1 -2.10 -2.60 7.85
N ASN A 2 -1.96 -2.62 6.54
CA ASN A 2 -2.36 -1.51 5.69
C ASN A 2 -3.89 -1.51 5.62
N LYS A 3 -4.52 -0.47 6.17
CA LYS A 3 -5.97 -0.28 5.98
C LYS A 3 -6.20 -0.08 4.48
N PRO A 4 -7.20 -0.76 3.89
CA PRO A 4 -7.55 -0.53 2.49
C PRO A 4 -7.88 0.93 2.25
N ALA A 5 -7.71 1.37 1.02
CA ALA A 5 -8.13 2.71 0.60
C ALA A 5 -9.60 2.89 0.98
N TYR A 6 -9.89 3.94 1.73
CA TYR A 6 -11.19 4.17 2.35
C TYR A 6 -12.34 4.02 1.37
N GLY A 7 -13.26 3.09 1.66
CA GLY A 7 -14.51 2.91 0.93
C GLY A 7 -14.43 2.21 -0.43
N LEU A 8 -13.25 2.02 -1.01
CA LEU A 8 -13.09 1.39 -2.32
C LEU A 8 -13.11 -0.14 -2.26
N PHE A 9 -12.52 -0.69 -1.19
CA PHE A 9 -12.51 -2.12 -0.93
C PHE A 9 -13.26 -2.41 0.36
N LYS A 10 -14.34 -3.16 0.27
CA LYS A 10 -15.16 -3.57 1.41
C LYS A 10 -14.68 -4.88 2.03
N THR A 11 -14.08 -5.74 1.20
CA THR A 11 -13.65 -7.08 1.63
C THR A 11 -12.21 -7.34 1.24
N ASN A 12 -11.49 -8.09 2.06
CA ASN A 12 -10.14 -8.57 1.79
C ASN A 12 -10.00 -10.03 2.20
N ALA A 13 -8.87 -10.63 1.88
CA ALA A 13 -8.56 -12.02 2.20
C ALA A 13 -8.64 -12.37 3.70
N LEU A 14 -8.56 -11.36 4.57
CA LEU A 14 -8.57 -11.49 6.03
C LEU A 14 -9.96 -11.28 6.64
N ASN A 15 -11.00 -11.00 5.84
CA ASN A 15 -12.35 -10.81 6.35
C ASN A 15 -13.04 -12.16 6.62
N PRO A 16 -13.26 -12.54 7.90
CA PRO A 16 -13.85 -13.84 8.23
C PRO A 16 -15.33 -13.96 7.85
N LYS A 17 -16.02 -12.84 7.59
CA LYS A 17 -17.46 -12.81 7.27
C LYS A 17 -17.79 -13.09 5.80
N THR A 18 -16.79 -13.12 4.92
CA THR A 18 -17.02 -13.40 3.50
C THR A 18 -17.23 -14.91 3.28
N PRO A 19 -18.33 -15.34 2.67
CA PRO A 19 -18.60 -16.76 2.47
C PRO A 19 -17.54 -17.42 1.58
N VAL A 20 -17.26 -18.68 1.86
CA VAL A 20 -16.31 -19.54 1.14
C VAL A 20 -17.13 -20.50 0.28
N ASN A 21 -16.79 -20.64 -0.99
CA ASN A 21 -17.45 -21.61 -1.87
C ASN A 21 -16.96 -23.06 -1.62
N ASN A 22 -17.60 -24.03 -2.27
CA ASN A 22 -17.28 -25.47 -2.14
C ASN A 22 -15.86 -25.82 -2.54
N LYS A 23 -15.17 -24.96 -3.33
CA LYS A 23 -13.76 -25.13 -3.72
C LYS A 23 -12.78 -24.56 -2.68
N GLY A 24 -13.26 -23.97 -1.59
CA GLY A 24 -12.44 -23.32 -0.58
C GLY A 24 -11.97 -21.92 -1.01
N LEU A 25 -12.64 -21.30 -1.98
CA LEU A 25 -12.34 -19.96 -2.49
C LEU A 25 -13.29 -18.94 -1.88
N GLN A 26 -12.74 -17.81 -1.49
CA GLN A 26 -13.45 -16.66 -0.94
C GLN A 26 -13.29 -15.49 -1.91
N LYS A 27 -14.39 -14.95 -2.45
CA LYS A 27 -14.35 -13.74 -3.27
C LYS A 27 -14.00 -12.54 -2.40
N VAL A 28 -13.01 -11.76 -2.83
CA VAL A 28 -12.50 -10.60 -2.08
C VAL A 28 -12.29 -9.42 -3.03
N ASP A 29 -12.18 -8.21 -2.49
CA ASP A 29 -11.88 -7.03 -3.30
C ASP A 29 -10.39 -6.91 -3.62
N TRP A 30 -9.52 -7.37 -2.72
CA TRP A 30 -8.07 -7.36 -2.92
C TRP A 30 -7.37 -8.42 -2.06
N VAL A 31 -6.16 -8.78 -2.45
CA VAL A 31 -5.27 -9.71 -1.74
C VAL A 31 -3.93 -9.04 -1.48
N VAL A 32 -3.15 -9.60 -0.55
CA VAL A 32 -1.79 -9.13 -0.25
C VAL A 32 -0.84 -9.67 -1.32
N GLY A 33 0.09 -8.84 -1.78
CA GLY A 33 1.01 -9.14 -2.88
C GLY A 33 2.10 -10.19 -2.59
N CYS A 34 2.13 -10.79 -1.38
CA CYS A 34 3.16 -11.77 -1.01
C CYS A 34 3.10 -13.05 -1.84
N THR A 35 1.92 -13.45 -2.30
CA THR A 35 1.72 -14.56 -3.23
C THR A 35 0.43 -14.35 -4.01
N MET A 36 0.55 -14.34 -5.33
CA MET A 36 -0.56 -14.13 -6.24
C MET A 36 -0.45 -15.09 -7.43
N LEU A 37 -1.56 -15.73 -7.79
CA LEU A 37 -1.72 -16.44 -9.06
C LEU A 37 -2.58 -15.57 -9.97
N ILE A 38 -2.05 -15.21 -11.12
CA ILE A 38 -2.68 -14.27 -12.06
C ILE A 38 -2.98 -14.99 -13.37
N ASP A 39 -4.23 -14.93 -13.83
CA ASP A 39 -4.60 -15.39 -15.17
C ASP A 39 -4.15 -14.37 -16.21
N LEU A 40 -3.00 -14.62 -16.82
CA LEU A 40 -2.39 -13.73 -17.80
C LEU A 40 -3.24 -13.55 -19.07
N LYS A 41 -4.10 -14.50 -19.41
CA LYS A 41 -4.99 -14.42 -20.58
C LYS A 41 -5.98 -13.27 -20.49
N LYS A 42 -6.26 -12.79 -19.25
CA LYS A 42 -7.16 -11.66 -19.01
C LYS A 42 -6.48 -10.29 -19.19
N PHE A 43 -5.17 -10.27 -19.37
CA PHE A 43 -4.35 -9.05 -19.48
C PHE A 43 -3.70 -8.90 -20.86
N SER A 44 -4.41 -9.21 -21.94
CA SER A 44 -3.90 -9.01 -23.31
C SER A 44 -3.42 -7.56 -23.46
N ASN A 45 -2.11 -7.39 -23.74
CA ASN A 45 -1.43 -6.12 -24.05
C ASN A 45 -1.36 -5.06 -22.94
N THR A 46 -1.61 -5.38 -21.68
CA THR A 46 -1.46 -4.41 -20.57
C THR A 46 -0.39 -4.86 -19.57
N ASN A 47 0.35 -3.89 -19.03
CA ASN A 47 1.25 -4.15 -17.91
C ASN A 47 0.44 -4.65 -16.70
N ILE A 48 0.80 -5.81 -16.15
CA ILE A 48 0.14 -6.38 -14.98
C ILE A 48 0.26 -5.42 -13.81
N PHE A 49 1.45 -4.93 -13.54
CA PHE A 49 1.70 -3.93 -12.49
C PHE A 49 2.00 -2.57 -13.11
N ASP A 50 1.47 -1.51 -12.48
CA ASP A 50 1.81 -0.14 -12.85
C ASP A 50 3.24 0.17 -12.36
N LYS A 51 4.15 0.42 -13.30
CA LYS A 51 5.57 0.71 -13.05
C LYS A 51 5.84 1.96 -12.20
N ASN A 52 4.83 2.80 -11.98
CA ASN A 52 4.98 3.96 -11.10
C ASN A 52 5.00 3.57 -9.62
N PHE A 53 4.38 2.44 -9.25
CA PHE A 53 4.53 1.90 -7.89
C PHE A 53 5.89 1.21 -7.77
N PHE A 54 6.66 1.59 -6.76
CA PHE A 54 7.87 0.87 -6.39
C PHE A 54 7.63 -0.06 -5.19
N LEU A 55 6.82 0.39 -4.24
CA LEU A 55 6.52 -0.35 -3.02
C LEU A 55 5.16 0.09 -2.49
N PHE A 56 4.32 -0.86 -2.09
CA PHE A 56 2.95 -0.71 -1.61
C PHE A 56 1.95 -0.24 -2.68
N TYR A 57 0.73 -0.75 -2.57
CA TYR A 57 -0.43 -0.46 -3.42
C TYR A 57 -0.35 -1.01 -4.86
N GLU A 58 0.74 -1.64 -5.27
CA GLU A 58 0.83 -2.29 -6.58
C GLU A 58 -0.21 -3.40 -6.74
N GLU A 59 -0.40 -4.22 -5.72
CA GLU A 59 -1.41 -5.27 -5.68
C GLU A 59 -2.83 -4.71 -5.56
N ASN A 60 -2.99 -3.61 -4.82
CA ASN A 60 -4.28 -2.92 -4.70
C ASN A 60 -4.69 -2.33 -6.04
N ASP A 61 -3.76 -1.70 -6.77
CA ASP A 61 -3.98 -1.16 -8.11
C ASP A 61 -4.37 -2.27 -9.09
N LEU A 62 -3.66 -3.39 -9.06
CA LEU A 62 -3.98 -4.55 -9.88
C LEU A 62 -5.40 -5.06 -9.61
N CYS A 63 -5.73 -5.30 -8.34
CA CYS A 63 -7.06 -5.78 -7.95
C CYS A 63 -8.17 -4.79 -8.34
N MET A 64 -7.92 -3.48 -8.21
CA MET A 64 -8.87 -2.45 -8.65
C MET A 64 -9.07 -2.50 -10.18
N ARG A 65 -8.01 -2.62 -10.97
CA ARG A 65 -8.12 -2.73 -12.44
C ARG A 65 -8.84 -4.01 -12.86
N ILE A 66 -8.61 -5.14 -12.17
CA ILE A 66 -9.37 -6.37 -12.38
C ILE A 66 -10.88 -6.13 -12.15
N LYS A 67 -11.23 -5.44 -11.07
CA LYS A 67 -12.62 -5.10 -10.75
C LYS A 67 -13.26 -4.20 -11.81
N LEU A 68 -12.53 -3.22 -12.34
CA LEU A 68 -13.01 -2.31 -13.38
C LEU A 68 -13.34 -3.02 -14.71
N ILE A 69 -12.69 -4.16 -15.00
CA ILE A 69 -13.01 -4.99 -16.17
C ILE A 69 -13.95 -6.16 -15.83
N ASN A 70 -14.70 -6.06 -14.73
CA ASN A 70 -15.60 -7.10 -14.23
C ASN A 70 -14.90 -8.44 -13.93
N GLY A 71 -13.60 -8.44 -13.70
CA GLY A 71 -12.83 -9.58 -13.23
C GLY A 71 -13.09 -9.89 -11.76
N LEU A 72 -12.63 -11.05 -11.31
CA LEU A 72 -12.85 -11.54 -9.96
C LEU A 72 -11.53 -11.81 -9.28
N VAL A 73 -11.43 -11.44 -8.00
CA VAL A 73 -10.31 -11.72 -7.13
C VAL A 73 -10.76 -12.72 -6.07
N TYR A 74 -9.96 -13.77 -5.86
CA TYR A 74 -10.24 -14.79 -4.87
C TYR A 74 -9.07 -14.98 -3.91
N SER A 75 -9.38 -15.26 -2.66
CA SER A 75 -8.46 -15.81 -1.67
C SER A 75 -8.77 -17.30 -1.47
N SER A 76 -7.73 -18.14 -1.38
CA SER A 76 -7.88 -19.55 -1.07
C SER A 76 -7.60 -19.79 0.41
N LYS A 77 -8.50 -20.52 1.10
CA LYS A 77 -8.27 -20.99 2.47
C LYS A 77 -7.53 -22.34 2.53
N LYS A 78 -7.39 -23.00 1.38
CA LYS A 78 -6.68 -24.28 1.28
C LYS A 78 -5.17 -24.12 1.05
N LEU A 79 -4.75 -22.96 0.50
CA LEU A 79 -3.36 -22.65 0.25
C LEU A 79 -2.86 -21.72 1.35
N ILE A 80 -2.07 -22.27 2.24
CA ILE A 80 -1.50 -21.55 3.39
C ILE A 80 -0.05 -21.24 3.09
N ILE A 81 0.33 -19.97 3.25
CA ILE A 81 1.68 -19.48 3.03
C ILE A 81 2.15 -18.73 4.27
N ASN A 82 3.32 -19.08 4.75
CA ASN A 82 3.96 -18.37 5.85
C ASN A 82 4.66 -17.13 5.32
N HIS A 83 4.08 -15.97 5.58
CA HIS A 83 4.66 -14.68 5.23
C HIS A 83 5.44 -14.12 6.42
N PHE A 84 6.77 -14.15 6.34
CA PHE A 84 7.66 -13.70 7.43
C PHE A 84 7.64 -12.17 7.65
N GLY A 85 6.85 -11.44 6.89
CA GLY A 85 6.60 -10.01 7.06
C GLY A 85 7.88 -9.18 6.92
N GLU A 86 8.20 -8.42 7.97
CA GLU A 86 9.33 -7.50 7.98
C GLU A 86 10.71 -8.17 8.17
N LYS A 87 10.77 -9.50 8.10
CA LYS A 87 12.03 -10.26 8.25
C LYS A 87 12.84 -10.37 6.95
N GLY A 88 12.59 -9.50 5.97
CA GLY A 88 13.44 -9.36 4.79
C GLY A 88 14.82 -8.79 5.14
N SER A 89 15.80 -8.93 4.24
CA SER A 89 17.21 -8.60 4.43
C SER A 89 17.47 -7.22 5.06
N PHE A 90 16.73 -6.20 4.66
CA PHE A 90 16.89 -4.84 5.21
C PHE A 90 16.25 -4.64 6.59
N ALA A 91 15.16 -5.34 6.89
CA ALA A 91 14.45 -5.17 8.15
C ALA A 91 15.13 -5.87 9.32
N SER A 92 15.96 -6.87 9.06
CA SER A 92 16.67 -7.67 10.06
C SER A 92 18.06 -7.12 10.40
N ASP A 93 18.62 -6.21 9.60
CA ASP A 93 19.91 -5.57 9.87
C ASP A 93 19.71 -4.31 10.73
N PRO A 94 20.27 -4.28 11.99
CA PRO A 94 20.19 -3.12 12.86
C PRO A 94 20.78 -1.84 12.23
N ASN A 95 21.81 -1.96 11.40
CA ASN A 95 22.45 -0.83 10.71
C ASN A 95 21.55 -0.21 9.64
N MET A 96 20.69 -1.03 9.03
CA MET A 96 19.75 -0.61 7.98
C MET A 96 18.37 -0.17 8.52
N LYS A 97 18.15 -0.27 9.83
CA LYS A 97 16.83 0.01 10.45
C LYS A 97 16.30 1.39 10.10
N ILE A 98 17.12 2.42 10.17
CA ILE A 98 16.70 3.81 9.90
C ILE A 98 16.36 3.97 8.41
N ASP A 99 17.15 3.40 7.53
CA ASP A 99 16.91 3.49 6.09
C ASP A 99 15.67 2.71 5.67
N TYR A 100 15.44 1.57 6.29
CA TYR A 100 14.19 0.83 6.14
C TYR A 100 12.96 1.65 6.58
N ILE A 101 13.05 2.35 7.73
CA ILE A 101 11.99 3.25 8.22
C ILE A 101 11.72 4.36 7.19
N LYS A 102 12.77 4.99 6.65
CA LYS A 102 12.65 6.02 5.62
C LYS A 102 11.97 5.49 4.36
N LEU A 103 12.54 4.43 3.76
CA LEU A 103 12.05 3.82 2.53
C LEU A 103 10.58 3.44 2.64
N ARG A 104 10.25 2.65 3.66
CA ARG A 104 8.90 2.15 3.86
C ARG A 104 7.88 3.27 4.04
N ASN A 105 8.17 4.25 4.89
CA ASN A 105 7.21 5.30 5.22
C ASN A 105 7.02 6.30 4.08
N TRP A 106 8.08 6.60 3.33
CA TRP A 106 8.02 7.44 2.15
C TRP A 106 7.11 6.81 1.08
N HIS A 107 7.40 5.55 0.71
CA HIS A 107 6.62 4.86 -0.32
C HIS A 107 5.18 4.57 0.11
N LEU A 108 4.94 4.23 1.37
CA LEU A 108 3.59 4.00 1.87
C LEU A 108 2.67 5.22 1.62
N MET A 109 3.16 6.42 1.90
CA MET A 109 2.36 7.64 1.73
C MET A 109 2.31 8.12 0.29
N TRP A 110 3.44 8.00 -0.45
CA TRP A 110 3.49 8.31 -1.86
C TRP A 110 2.50 7.43 -2.65
N SER A 111 2.58 6.14 -2.46
CA SER A 111 1.74 5.15 -3.16
C SER A 111 0.26 5.24 -2.76
N SER A 112 -0.02 5.55 -1.49
CA SER A 112 -1.40 5.76 -1.01
C SER A 112 -2.08 6.91 -1.74
N PHE A 113 -1.39 8.07 -1.83
CA PHE A 113 -1.93 9.23 -2.53
C PHE A 113 -2.05 8.97 -4.04
N TYR A 114 -1.00 8.39 -4.65
CA TYR A 114 -0.99 8.09 -6.08
C TYR A 114 -2.12 7.12 -6.47
N PHE A 115 -2.34 6.06 -5.68
CA PHE A 115 -3.43 5.10 -5.87
C PHE A 115 -4.80 5.78 -5.84
N LEU A 116 -5.06 6.57 -4.81
CA LEU A 116 -6.34 7.28 -4.69
C LEU A 116 -6.52 8.32 -5.79
N LYS A 117 -5.47 9.06 -6.14
CA LYS A 117 -5.49 10.01 -7.26
C LYS A 117 -5.83 9.32 -8.58
N LYS A 118 -5.21 8.16 -8.84
CA LYS A 118 -5.41 7.37 -10.07
C LYS A 118 -6.85 6.89 -10.23
N HIS A 119 -7.47 6.43 -9.14
CA HIS A 119 -8.78 5.78 -9.17
C HIS A 119 -9.96 6.69 -8.80
N ASN A 120 -9.73 7.76 -8.06
CA ASN A 120 -10.79 8.64 -7.53
C ASN A 120 -10.57 10.13 -7.85
N GLY A 121 -9.45 10.47 -8.47
CA GLY A 121 -9.11 11.85 -8.79
C GLY A 121 -8.33 12.58 -7.70
N PHE A 122 -7.73 13.70 -8.10
CA PHE A 122 -6.80 14.48 -7.27
C PHE A 122 -7.46 15.07 -6.02
N ILE A 123 -8.61 15.74 -6.20
CA ILE A 123 -9.31 16.45 -5.11
C ILE A 123 -9.75 15.46 -4.03
N PHE A 124 -10.32 14.32 -4.41
CA PHE A 124 -10.72 13.27 -3.47
C PHE A 124 -9.53 12.76 -2.65
N SER A 125 -8.41 12.50 -3.33
CA SER A 125 -7.18 12.06 -2.67
C SER A 125 -6.65 13.11 -1.69
N LEU A 126 -6.67 14.39 -2.07
CA LEU A 126 -6.23 15.50 -1.23
C LEU A 126 -7.08 15.64 0.03
N VAL A 127 -8.40 15.59 -0.09
CA VAL A 127 -9.33 15.66 1.04
C VAL A 127 -9.07 14.51 2.02
N LEU A 128 -8.94 13.27 1.53
CA LEU A 128 -8.68 12.12 2.39
C LEU A 128 -7.32 12.18 3.11
N HIS A 129 -6.31 12.78 2.49
CA HIS A 129 -4.98 12.91 3.09
C HIS A 129 -4.78 14.20 3.90
N PHE A 130 -5.73 15.14 3.88
CA PHE A 130 -5.60 16.42 4.58
C PHE A 130 -5.28 16.26 6.07
N SER A 131 -6.06 15.43 6.76
CA SER A 131 -5.79 15.14 8.18
C SER A 131 -4.44 14.47 8.41
N THR A 132 -3.95 13.69 7.46
CA THR A 132 -2.66 13.00 7.53
C THR A 132 -1.51 14.00 7.39
N ILE A 133 -1.64 15.00 6.52
CA ILE A 133 -0.66 16.09 6.38
C ILE A 133 -0.51 16.82 7.71
N PHE A 134 -1.62 17.30 8.26
CA PHE A 134 -1.63 18.06 9.52
C PHE A 134 -1.09 17.25 10.70
N LYS A 135 -1.57 16.01 10.87
CA LYS A 135 -1.07 15.10 11.91
C LYS A 135 0.42 14.77 11.76
N SER A 136 0.93 14.67 10.53
CA SER A 136 2.35 14.40 10.30
C SER A 136 3.20 15.60 10.70
N LEU A 137 2.78 16.83 10.36
CA LEU A 137 3.48 18.06 10.76
C LEU A 137 3.53 18.21 12.29
N LEU A 138 2.41 18.06 12.97
CA LEU A 138 2.37 18.10 14.44
C LEU A 138 3.30 17.07 15.06
N LYS A 139 3.29 15.83 14.55
CA LYS A 139 4.15 14.77 15.07
C LYS A 139 5.63 14.98 14.77
N ILE A 140 5.99 15.60 13.63
CA ILE A 140 7.38 15.98 13.35
C ILE A 140 7.88 16.93 14.41
N ILE A 141 7.14 18.02 14.72
CA ILE A 141 7.50 19.01 15.74
C ILE A 141 7.58 18.34 17.12
N LEU A 142 6.58 17.57 17.49
CA LEU A 142 6.47 16.94 18.79
C LEU A 142 7.63 15.96 19.03
N PHE A 143 7.94 15.07 18.08
CA PHE A 143 9.01 14.10 18.22
C PHE A 143 10.41 14.70 18.06
N PHE A 144 10.53 15.85 17.40
CA PHE A 144 11.75 16.65 17.41
C PHE A 144 12.03 17.19 18.82
N ILE A 145 11.04 17.84 19.46
CA ILE A 145 11.17 18.40 20.83
C ILE A 145 11.48 17.31 21.85
N PHE A 146 10.84 16.15 21.75
CA PHE A 146 11.05 15.02 22.68
C PHE A 146 12.24 14.11 22.30
N PHE A 147 13.07 14.50 21.35
CA PHE A 147 14.26 13.74 20.92
C PHE A 147 13.97 12.29 20.51
N LYS A 148 12.75 11.98 20.03
CA LYS A 148 12.33 10.65 19.59
C LYS A 148 12.73 10.40 18.12
N LYS A 149 14.04 10.20 17.87
CA LYS A 149 14.67 10.12 16.54
C LYS A 149 13.92 9.23 15.54
N GLU A 150 13.61 7.97 15.88
CA GLU A 150 12.93 7.04 14.97
C GLU A 150 11.50 7.54 14.59
N SER A 151 10.76 8.01 15.59
CA SER A 151 9.41 8.54 15.37
C SER A 151 9.42 9.83 14.54
N TYR A 152 10.40 10.71 14.79
CA TYR A 152 10.63 11.91 13.99
C TYR A 152 10.88 11.53 12.53
N ILE A 153 11.85 10.65 12.25
CA ILE A 153 12.20 10.18 10.90
C ILE A 153 10.99 9.55 10.22
N LYS A 154 10.27 8.68 10.91
CA LYS A 154 9.04 8.05 10.40
C LYS A 154 8.03 9.07 9.89
N HIS A 155 7.71 10.09 10.68
CA HIS A 155 6.70 11.08 10.32
C HIS A 155 7.20 12.07 9.28
N LEU A 156 8.48 12.43 9.31
CA LEU A 156 9.12 13.23 8.28
C LEU A 156 9.03 12.56 6.91
N TYR A 157 9.41 11.30 6.81
CA TYR A 157 9.38 10.58 5.54
C TYR A 157 7.95 10.25 5.05
N ARG A 158 7.00 10.10 5.96
CA ARG A 158 5.57 10.04 5.59
C ARG A 158 5.11 11.36 4.97
N PHE A 159 5.46 12.47 5.56
CA PHE A 159 5.14 13.80 5.05
C PHE A 159 5.81 14.04 3.68
N LEU A 160 7.13 13.78 3.57
CA LEU A 160 7.85 13.94 2.31
C LEU A 160 7.30 13.07 1.18
N GLY A 161 7.00 11.80 1.44
CA GLY A 161 6.40 10.91 0.45
C GLY A 161 5.05 11.43 -0.05
N LEU A 162 4.20 11.89 0.87
CA LEU A 162 2.89 12.44 0.54
C LEU A 162 3.01 13.72 -0.30
N ILE A 163 3.82 14.69 0.12
CA ILE A 163 4.04 15.94 -0.62
C ILE A 163 4.60 15.67 -2.02
N ASN A 164 5.59 14.76 -2.13
CA ASN A 164 6.14 14.42 -3.45
C ASN A 164 5.10 13.81 -4.40
N SER A 165 4.16 13.02 -3.88
CA SER A 165 3.05 12.47 -4.67
C SER A 165 2.03 13.55 -5.07
N ILE A 166 1.73 14.49 -4.17
CA ILE A 166 0.82 15.61 -4.42
C ILE A 166 1.36 16.49 -5.58
N ILE A 167 2.64 16.86 -5.54
CA ILE A 167 3.28 17.67 -6.59
C ILE A 167 3.65 16.88 -7.85
N GLY A 168 3.25 15.60 -7.93
CA GLY A 168 3.41 14.79 -9.13
C GLY A 168 4.82 14.24 -9.39
N LYS A 169 5.73 14.28 -8.41
CA LYS A 169 7.04 13.64 -8.55
C LYS A 169 6.90 12.13 -8.62
N ARG A 170 7.76 11.49 -9.40
CA ARG A 170 7.81 10.02 -9.52
C ARG A 170 8.20 9.37 -8.19
N SER A 171 7.95 8.08 -8.07
CA SER A 171 8.38 7.24 -6.95
C SER A 171 9.89 6.98 -7.01
N TYR A 172 10.71 8.00 -6.71
CA TYR A 172 12.16 8.00 -6.93
C TYR A 172 12.98 7.59 -5.72
N PHE A 173 12.43 7.68 -4.51
CA PHE A 173 13.21 7.46 -3.30
C PHE A 173 13.77 6.03 -3.24
N ARG A 174 15.09 5.92 -3.01
CA ARG A 174 15.85 4.67 -2.82
C ARG A 174 16.81 4.86 -1.65
N ILE A 175 17.38 3.76 -1.13
CA ILE A 175 18.42 3.70 -0.09
C ILE A 175 19.65 2.99 -0.62
#